data_b26a5f0c75e420f63cf1c70b4088fb8b
#
_entry.id   b26a5f0c75e420f63cf1c70b4088fb8b
#
_cell.length_a   1.000
_cell.length_b   1.000
_cell.length_c   1.000
_cell.angle_alpha   90.00
_cell.angle_beta   90.00
_cell.angle_gamma   90.00
#
_symmetry.space_group_name_H-M   'P 1'
#
loop_
_entity.id
_entity.type
_entity.pdbx_description
1 polymer ?
#
loop_
_entity_poly.entity_id
_entity_poly.type
_entity_poly.pdbx_seq_one_letter_code
_entity_poly.pdbx_strand_id
1 'polypeptide(L)'
;MERKQVRKYSILAIYIAIWLIFRSFPSVTEHIYSKGIYPYIAKVLHFLLGWIPFSVGDILYTLVIIGLVITVVKHFKKLWTEPLKTLDKIFSKSVRIVFAFFFLWGFNYFRIPLEDSLKISKQYSEEQLLKATQICINRANALHSRLAPNDSTKVDFWLSQKEIYRIATEGYPLTIQGISDFKAIKSVKPSIYSTLLTYMGYSGYLNPFTNEAQVNGKMIGYSTPSTACHEIAHQMGYAAEEEANYLGYLAAKKTKNPYFDYSAELFALRYFLNEVAVVAPTEYEALHSQVHKGIFENYKEVRLFWKQYENKAEPVFKASYDAFLKANKQKQGINSYDLVIGLLIPHYNH
;
A
#
# COMPACT_ATOMS: atom_id res chain seq x y z
N MET A 1 -38.80 16.76 -18.57
CA MET A 1 -37.57 15.97 -18.52
C MET A 1 -37.92 14.53 -18.91
N GLU A 2 -37.21 13.92 -19.89
CA GLU A 2 -37.54 12.57 -20.36
C GLU A 2 -37.34 11.54 -19.22
N ARG A 3 -38.21 10.51 -19.13
CA ARG A 3 -38.11 9.45 -18.09
C ARG A 3 -36.71 8.82 -17.98
N LYS A 4 -35.99 8.75 -19.08
CA LYS A 4 -34.60 8.26 -19.13
C LYS A 4 -33.62 9.16 -18.36
N GLN A 5 -33.79 10.48 -18.46
CA GLN A 5 -32.95 11.45 -17.73
C GLN A 5 -33.23 11.43 -16.22
N VAL A 6 -34.52 11.38 -15.84
CA VAL A 6 -34.92 11.25 -14.43
C VAL A 6 -34.24 10.02 -13.80
N ARG A 7 -34.43 8.84 -14.43
CA ARG A 7 -33.82 7.58 -13.95
C ARG A 7 -32.30 7.68 -13.83
N LYS A 8 -31.62 8.30 -14.81
CA LYS A 8 -30.18 8.50 -14.79
C LYS A 8 -29.72 9.29 -13.56
N TYR A 9 -30.31 10.47 -13.36
CA TYR A 9 -29.92 11.34 -12.24
C TYR A 9 -30.32 10.77 -10.88
N SER A 10 -31.43 10.02 -10.78
CA SER A 10 -31.78 9.29 -9.54
C SER A 10 -30.73 8.25 -9.18
N ILE A 11 -30.20 7.48 -10.15
CA ILE A 11 -29.12 6.53 -9.91
C ILE A 11 -27.84 7.24 -9.44
N LEU A 12 -27.47 8.35 -10.07
CA LEU A 12 -26.31 9.13 -9.66
C LEU A 12 -26.46 9.68 -8.23
N ALA A 13 -27.65 10.18 -7.90
CA ALA A 13 -27.96 10.65 -6.54
C ALA A 13 -27.85 9.53 -5.49
N ILE A 14 -28.32 8.32 -5.81
CA ILE A 14 -28.16 7.14 -4.95
C ILE A 14 -26.68 6.81 -4.73
N TYR A 15 -25.86 6.85 -5.79
CA TYR A 15 -24.41 6.60 -5.64
C TYR A 15 -23.73 7.61 -4.73
N ILE A 16 -24.10 8.90 -4.88
CA ILE A 16 -23.58 9.97 -4.01
C ILE A 16 -24.05 9.79 -2.57
N ALA A 17 -25.33 9.44 -2.35
CA ALA A 17 -25.88 9.19 -1.02
C ALA A 17 -25.16 8.02 -0.33
N ILE A 18 -24.95 6.90 -1.00
CA ILE A 18 -24.20 5.75 -0.49
C ILE A 18 -22.76 6.18 -0.13
N TRP A 19 -22.09 6.92 -1.01
CA TRP A 19 -20.74 7.41 -0.78
C TRP A 19 -20.67 8.34 0.45
N LEU A 20 -21.63 9.25 0.60
CA LEU A 20 -21.73 10.13 1.77
C LEU A 20 -21.94 9.36 3.08
N ILE A 21 -22.80 8.33 3.08
CA ILE A 21 -23.05 7.48 4.24
C ILE A 21 -21.75 6.80 4.70
N PHE A 22 -21.08 6.07 3.81
CA PHE A 22 -19.84 5.38 4.15
C PHE A 22 -18.72 6.35 4.54
N ARG A 23 -18.60 7.50 3.87
CA ARG A 23 -17.60 8.53 4.20
C ARG A 23 -17.84 9.16 5.58
N SER A 24 -19.10 9.36 5.98
CA SER A 24 -19.45 10.10 7.19
C SER A 24 -19.52 9.23 8.43
N PHE A 25 -19.77 7.93 8.29
CA PHE A 25 -19.98 7.00 9.40
C PHE A 25 -18.96 5.84 9.38
N PRO A 26 -17.74 6.02 9.97
CA PRO A 26 -16.70 4.98 9.96
C PRO A 26 -17.16 3.64 10.54
N SER A 27 -18.00 3.66 11.58
CA SER A 27 -18.55 2.42 12.18
C SER A 27 -19.44 1.66 11.19
N VAL A 28 -20.26 2.35 10.41
CA VAL A 28 -21.07 1.75 9.34
C VAL A 28 -20.16 1.14 8.28
N THR A 29 -19.12 1.85 7.88
CA THR A 29 -18.14 1.36 6.92
C THR A 29 -17.43 0.11 7.43
N GLU A 30 -16.96 0.13 8.68
CA GLU A 30 -16.26 -1.01 9.27
C GLU A 30 -17.13 -2.26 9.30
N HIS A 31 -18.37 -2.14 9.84
CA HIS A 31 -19.21 -3.32 10.08
C HIS A 31 -19.93 -3.79 8.82
N ILE A 32 -20.49 -2.87 8.03
CA ILE A 32 -21.28 -3.25 6.86
C ILE A 32 -20.40 -3.52 5.65
N TYR A 33 -19.42 -2.63 5.38
CA TYR A 33 -18.61 -2.76 4.19
C TYR A 33 -17.32 -3.54 4.43
N SER A 34 -16.39 -3.06 5.26
CA SER A 34 -15.03 -3.62 5.37
C SER A 34 -15.00 -5.02 5.97
N LYS A 35 -15.86 -5.31 6.96
CA LYS A 35 -16.02 -6.65 7.56
C LYS A 35 -17.19 -7.46 6.98
N GLY A 36 -18.18 -6.80 6.38
CA GLY A 36 -19.37 -7.44 5.81
C GLY A 36 -19.25 -7.74 4.33
N ILE A 37 -19.38 -6.74 3.48
CA ILE A 37 -19.49 -6.88 2.01
C ILE A 37 -18.13 -7.15 1.35
N TYR A 38 -17.11 -6.38 1.70
CA TYR A 38 -15.80 -6.40 1.04
C TYR A 38 -15.12 -7.79 1.04
N PRO A 39 -15.12 -8.58 2.12
CA PRO A 39 -14.55 -9.93 2.11
C PRO A 39 -15.15 -10.85 1.05
N TYR A 40 -16.44 -10.71 0.75
CA TYR A 40 -17.09 -11.49 -0.31
C TYR A 40 -16.67 -11.00 -1.70
N ILE A 41 -16.58 -9.68 -1.91
CA ILE A 41 -16.05 -9.08 -3.15
C ILE A 41 -14.64 -9.61 -3.41
N ALA A 42 -13.76 -9.50 -2.44
CA ALA A 42 -12.39 -9.96 -2.53
C ALA A 42 -12.31 -11.46 -2.82
N LYS A 43 -13.13 -12.29 -2.14
CA LYS A 43 -13.22 -13.73 -2.41
C LYS A 43 -13.63 -14.05 -3.85
N VAL A 44 -14.66 -13.38 -4.37
CA VAL A 44 -15.14 -13.58 -5.74
C VAL A 44 -14.06 -13.19 -6.75
N LEU A 45 -13.47 -12.01 -6.60
CA LEU A 45 -12.42 -11.54 -7.49
C LEU A 45 -11.21 -12.48 -7.46
N HIS A 46 -10.82 -12.94 -6.28
CA HIS A 46 -9.75 -13.90 -6.15
C HIS A 46 -10.08 -15.27 -6.80
N PHE A 47 -11.27 -15.81 -6.57
CA PHE A 47 -11.71 -17.05 -7.22
C PHE A 47 -11.63 -16.96 -8.74
N LEU A 48 -12.04 -15.81 -9.31
CA LEU A 48 -12.03 -15.59 -10.74
C LEU A 48 -10.62 -15.33 -11.31
N LEU A 49 -9.78 -14.58 -10.59
CA LEU A 49 -8.55 -14.01 -11.12
C LEU A 49 -7.27 -14.50 -10.43
N GLY A 50 -7.37 -15.00 -9.18
CA GLY A 50 -6.21 -15.31 -8.35
C GLY A 50 -5.31 -16.42 -8.87
N TRP A 51 -5.85 -17.37 -9.64
CA TRP A 51 -5.13 -18.49 -10.25
C TRP A 51 -4.35 -18.10 -11.52
N ILE A 52 -4.66 -16.95 -12.13
CA ILE A 52 -4.00 -16.45 -13.33
C ILE A 52 -2.58 -15.99 -12.96
N PRO A 53 -1.51 -16.43 -13.64
CA PRO A 53 -0.13 -16.19 -13.20
C PRO A 53 0.40 -14.77 -13.51
N PHE A 54 -0.35 -13.95 -14.21
CA PHE A 54 0.01 -12.58 -14.57
C PHE A 54 -1.05 -11.58 -14.10
N SER A 55 -0.70 -10.28 -14.12
CA SER A 55 -1.60 -9.20 -13.71
C SER A 55 -2.76 -9.01 -14.70
N VAL A 56 -3.95 -9.40 -14.29
CA VAL A 56 -5.20 -9.11 -15.04
C VAL A 56 -5.57 -7.63 -14.88
N GLY A 57 -5.28 -7.03 -13.74
CA GLY A 57 -5.52 -5.62 -13.48
C GLY A 57 -4.78 -4.70 -14.42
N ASP A 58 -3.51 -5.01 -14.72
CA ASP A 58 -2.72 -4.24 -15.68
C ASP A 58 -3.28 -4.35 -17.10
N ILE A 59 -3.72 -5.56 -17.49
CA ILE A 59 -4.39 -5.76 -18.78
C ILE A 59 -5.68 -4.95 -18.84
N LEU A 60 -6.48 -4.97 -17.77
CA LEU A 60 -7.70 -4.18 -17.68
C LEU A 60 -7.41 -2.68 -17.86
N TYR A 61 -6.38 -2.14 -17.18
CA TYR A 61 -5.99 -0.74 -17.34
C TYR A 61 -5.54 -0.44 -18.78
N THR A 62 -4.75 -1.34 -19.39
CA THR A 62 -4.37 -1.20 -20.82
C THR A 62 -5.59 -1.08 -21.71
N LEU A 63 -6.55 -1.99 -21.57
CA LEU A 63 -7.77 -2.01 -22.37
C LEU A 63 -8.63 -0.76 -22.14
N VAL A 64 -8.73 -0.27 -20.90
CA VAL A 64 -9.44 0.97 -20.57
C VAL A 64 -8.76 2.17 -21.22
N ILE A 65 -7.43 2.28 -21.14
CA ILE A 65 -6.67 3.38 -21.76
C ILE A 65 -6.86 3.37 -23.28
N ILE A 66 -6.69 2.21 -23.92
CA ILE A 66 -6.91 2.06 -25.36
C ILE A 66 -8.35 2.46 -25.73
N GLY A 67 -9.34 1.98 -24.99
CA GLY A 67 -10.75 2.32 -25.21
C GLY A 67 -11.04 3.82 -25.05
N LEU A 68 -10.38 4.48 -24.09
CA LEU A 68 -10.47 5.93 -23.91
C LEU A 68 -9.87 6.68 -25.10
N VAL A 69 -8.67 6.30 -25.55
CA VAL A 69 -8.01 6.91 -26.71
C VAL A 69 -8.87 6.77 -27.95
N ILE A 70 -9.39 5.57 -28.24
CA ILE A 70 -10.28 5.33 -29.37
C ILE A 70 -11.57 6.20 -29.26
N THR A 71 -12.13 6.30 -28.04
CA THR A 71 -13.34 7.09 -27.81
C THR A 71 -13.09 8.58 -28.05
N VAL A 72 -11.97 9.12 -27.56
CA VAL A 72 -11.58 10.51 -27.78
C VAL A 72 -11.40 10.79 -29.28
N VAL A 73 -10.64 9.95 -29.97
CA VAL A 73 -10.38 10.11 -31.42
C VAL A 73 -11.70 10.07 -32.20
N LYS A 74 -12.56 9.06 -31.96
CA LYS A 74 -13.83 8.91 -32.70
C LYS A 74 -14.83 10.02 -32.39
N HIS A 75 -14.83 10.61 -31.21
CA HIS A 75 -15.83 11.60 -30.79
C HIS A 75 -15.25 13.01 -30.65
N PHE A 76 -14.00 13.24 -31.05
CA PHE A 76 -13.34 14.54 -30.93
C PHE A 76 -14.18 15.70 -31.48
N LYS A 77 -14.73 15.52 -32.68
CA LYS A 77 -15.62 16.53 -33.28
C LYS A 77 -16.88 16.84 -32.46
N LYS A 78 -17.43 15.84 -31.73
CA LYS A 78 -18.63 16.01 -30.90
C LYS A 78 -18.40 16.87 -29.66
N LEU A 79 -17.17 17.01 -29.20
CA LEU A 79 -16.80 17.93 -28.12
C LEU A 79 -17.11 19.40 -28.53
N TRP A 80 -17.00 19.70 -29.80
CA TRP A 80 -17.23 21.05 -30.34
C TRP A 80 -18.65 21.24 -30.86
N THR A 81 -19.27 20.20 -31.44
CA THR A 81 -20.61 20.30 -32.04
C THR A 81 -21.75 20.10 -31.04
N GLU A 82 -21.53 19.29 -30.00
CA GLU A 82 -22.53 18.96 -28.97
C GLU A 82 -21.90 18.94 -27.56
N PRO A 83 -21.30 20.06 -27.07
CA PRO A 83 -20.47 20.05 -25.86
C PRO A 83 -21.24 19.60 -24.61
N LEU A 84 -22.44 20.12 -24.36
CA LEU A 84 -23.23 19.79 -23.16
C LEU A 84 -23.65 18.31 -23.12
N LYS A 85 -24.07 17.73 -24.24
CA LYS A 85 -24.40 16.30 -24.30
C LYS A 85 -23.19 15.41 -24.12
N THR A 86 -22.04 15.83 -24.64
CA THR A 86 -20.78 15.10 -24.52
C THR A 86 -20.26 15.14 -23.08
N LEU A 87 -20.25 16.33 -22.46
CA LEU A 87 -19.89 16.51 -21.06
C LEU A 87 -20.80 15.70 -20.12
N ASP A 88 -22.12 15.70 -20.35
CA ASP A 88 -23.07 14.91 -19.55
C ASP A 88 -22.81 13.40 -19.67
N LYS A 89 -22.44 12.90 -20.85
CA LYS A 89 -22.05 11.49 -21.03
C LYS A 89 -20.74 11.15 -20.30
N ILE A 90 -19.72 12.03 -20.42
CA ILE A 90 -18.43 11.86 -19.73
C ILE A 90 -18.67 11.86 -18.22
N PHE A 91 -19.35 12.87 -17.69
CA PHE A 91 -19.65 12.97 -16.26
C PHE A 91 -20.35 11.72 -15.75
N SER A 92 -21.40 11.26 -16.43
CA SER A 92 -22.15 10.08 -16.01
C SER A 92 -21.34 8.77 -16.07
N LYS A 93 -20.39 8.65 -17.00
CA LYS A 93 -19.46 7.51 -17.06
C LYS A 93 -18.44 7.60 -15.92
N SER A 94 -17.87 8.78 -15.68
CA SER A 94 -16.90 9.01 -14.60
C SER A 94 -17.50 8.69 -13.23
N VAL A 95 -18.71 9.17 -12.92
CA VAL A 95 -19.38 8.85 -11.64
C VAL A 95 -19.56 7.34 -11.46
N ARG A 96 -19.90 6.60 -12.51
CA ARG A 96 -20.04 5.13 -12.42
C ARG A 96 -18.70 4.44 -12.17
N ILE A 97 -17.61 4.89 -12.81
CA ILE A 97 -16.28 4.35 -12.61
C ILE A 97 -15.81 4.64 -11.18
N VAL A 98 -16.00 5.87 -10.71
CA VAL A 98 -15.65 6.27 -9.34
C VAL A 98 -16.48 5.47 -8.32
N PHE A 99 -17.78 5.27 -8.57
CA PHE A 99 -18.61 4.44 -7.70
C PHE A 99 -18.14 2.97 -7.70
N ALA A 100 -17.80 2.42 -8.88
CA ALA A 100 -17.24 1.07 -8.97
C ALA A 100 -15.93 0.93 -8.20
N PHE A 101 -15.03 1.91 -8.29
CA PHE A 101 -13.81 1.97 -7.47
C PHE A 101 -14.14 1.92 -5.98
N PHE A 102 -15.04 2.80 -5.49
CA PHE A 102 -15.40 2.81 -4.08
C PHE A 102 -16.10 1.52 -3.67
N PHE A 103 -17.03 1.02 -4.47
CA PHE A 103 -17.78 -0.21 -4.16
C PHE A 103 -16.90 -1.45 -4.14
N LEU A 104 -15.92 -1.56 -5.03
CA LEU A 104 -15.05 -2.74 -5.09
C LEU A 104 -13.95 -2.71 -4.03
N TRP A 105 -13.47 -1.51 -3.64
CA TRP A 105 -12.37 -1.40 -2.69
C TRP A 105 -12.31 -0.07 -1.91
N GLY A 106 -12.55 1.05 -2.57
CA GLY A 106 -12.22 2.39 -2.06
C GLY A 106 -12.97 2.81 -0.79
N PHE A 107 -14.13 2.20 -0.48
CA PHE A 107 -14.81 2.48 0.79
C PHE A 107 -13.96 2.11 2.02
N ASN A 108 -12.98 1.23 1.89
CA ASN A 108 -12.05 0.90 2.96
C ASN A 108 -11.23 2.10 3.47
N TYR A 109 -11.10 3.19 2.69
CA TYR A 109 -10.50 4.44 3.18
C TYR A 109 -11.27 5.10 4.33
N PHE A 110 -12.53 4.73 4.51
CA PHE A 110 -13.43 5.37 5.48
C PHE A 110 -13.71 4.50 6.69
N ARG A 111 -13.03 3.36 6.83
CA ARG A 111 -13.15 2.45 7.97
C ARG A 111 -12.64 3.08 9.27
N ILE A 112 -12.90 2.42 10.40
CA ILE A 112 -12.30 2.79 11.69
C ILE A 112 -10.80 2.62 11.60
N PRO A 113 -9.99 3.61 12.03
CA PRO A 113 -8.53 3.49 12.05
C PRO A 113 -8.06 2.26 12.83
N LEU A 114 -6.98 1.65 12.35
CA LEU A 114 -6.42 0.45 12.97
C LEU A 114 -5.98 0.70 14.42
N GLU A 115 -5.43 1.89 14.70
CA GLU A 115 -5.05 2.31 16.05
C GLU A 115 -6.20 2.23 17.04
N ASP A 116 -7.40 2.68 16.64
CA ASP A 116 -8.61 2.61 17.46
C ASP A 116 -9.07 1.16 17.67
N SER A 117 -8.96 0.33 16.59
CA SER A 117 -9.32 -1.08 16.64
C SER A 117 -8.39 -1.89 17.54
N LEU A 118 -7.10 -1.55 17.57
CA LEU A 118 -6.08 -2.20 18.39
C LEU A 118 -5.93 -1.55 19.78
N LYS A 119 -6.60 -0.41 20.02
CA LYS A 119 -6.45 0.41 21.24
C LYS A 119 -5.00 0.83 21.50
N ILE A 120 -4.28 1.18 20.44
CA ILE A 120 -2.90 1.64 20.47
C ILE A 120 -2.89 3.16 20.34
N SER A 121 -2.12 3.84 21.19
CA SER A 121 -1.84 5.26 21.01
C SER A 121 -0.65 5.42 20.03
N LYS A 122 -0.83 6.23 19.00
CA LYS A 122 0.28 6.65 18.11
C LYS A 122 1.17 7.73 18.75
N GLN A 123 0.79 8.28 19.90
CA GLN A 123 1.63 9.23 20.63
C GLN A 123 2.69 8.48 21.41
N TYR A 124 3.91 8.97 21.35
CA TYR A 124 5.07 8.40 22.04
C TYR A 124 5.97 9.50 22.60
N SER A 125 6.73 9.17 23.65
CA SER A 125 7.77 10.02 24.17
C SER A 125 9.10 9.80 23.45
N GLU A 126 10.03 10.76 23.56
CA GLU A 126 11.40 10.60 23.08
C GLU A 126 12.06 9.35 23.68
N GLU A 127 11.90 9.11 24.98
CA GLU A 127 12.42 7.91 25.65
C GLU A 127 11.90 6.61 25.02
N GLN A 128 10.60 6.55 24.70
CA GLN A 128 9.97 5.40 24.03
C GLN A 128 10.53 5.19 22.63
N LEU A 129 10.77 6.28 21.88
CA LEU A 129 11.40 6.23 20.56
C LEU A 129 12.83 5.69 20.65
N LEU A 130 13.65 6.24 21.54
CA LEU A 130 15.05 5.82 21.72
C LEU A 130 15.16 4.36 22.14
N LYS A 131 14.33 3.92 23.08
CA LYS A 131 14.27 2.51 23.52
C LYS A 131 13.87 1.59 22.37
N ALA A 132 12.81 1.93 21.62
CA ALA A 132 12.36 1.14 20.48
C ALA A 132 13.45 1.06 19.40
N THR A 133 14.13 2.17 19.12
CA THR A 133 15.23 2.24 18.16
C THR A 133 16.38 1.33 18.57
N GLN A 134 16.80 1.38 19.84
CA GLN A 134 17.86 0.52 20.36
C GLN A 134 17.52 -0.98 20.23
N ILE A 135 16.27 -1.36 20.55
CA ILE A 135 15.82 -2.75 20.41
C ILE A 135 15.82 -3.16 18.94
N CYS A 136 15.36 -2.27 18.05
CA CYS A 136 15.35 -2.52 16.61
C CYS A 136 16.77 -2.70 16.06
N ILE A 137 17.72 -1.86 16.45
CA ILE A 137 19.15 -1.99 16.10
C ILE A 137 19.67 -3.37 16.51
N ASN A 138 19.43 -3.77 17.75
CA ASN A 138 19.90 -5.06 18.26
C ASN A 138 19.32 -6.24 17.47
N ARG A 139 18.02 -6.20 17.14
CA ARG A 139 17.35 -7.23 16.32
C ARG A 139 17.88 -7.24 14.88
N ALA A 140 18.03 -6.08 14.26
CA ALA A 140 18.55 -5.96 12.91
C ALA A 140 19.99 -6.47 12.80
N ASN A 141 20.87 -6.10 13.74
CA ASN A 141 22.24 -6.59 13.82
C ASN A 141 22.31 -8.11 14.03
N ALA A 142 21.50 -8.65 14.94
CA ALA A 142 21.44 -10.10 15.19
C ALA A 142 21.00 -10.89 13.94
N LEU A 143 20.02 -10.38 13.19
CA LEU A 143 19.59 -10.99 11.92
C LEU A 143 20.67 -10.84 10.85
N HIS A 144 21.30 -9.68 10.77
CA HIS A 144 22.40 -9.42 9.85
C HIS A 144 23.56 -10.40 10.06
N SER A 145 24.02 -10.60 11.31
CA SER A 145 25.09 -11.55 11.65
C SER A 145 24.75 -13.02 11.32
N ARG A 146 23.46 -13.36 11.21
CA ARG A 146 23.00 -14.70 10.79
C ARG A 146 22.98 -14.88 9.27
N LEU A 147 22.83 -13.80 8.50
CA LEU A 147 22.62 -13.83 7.06
C LEU A 147 23.83 -13.37 6.25
N ALA A 148 24.72 -12.57 6.85
CA ALA A 148 25.92 -12.04 6.23
C ALA A 148 27.18 -12.71 6.81
N PRO A 149 28.28 -12.78 6.04
CA PRO A 149 29.53 -13.40 6.49
C PRO A 149 30.27 -12.59 7.58
N ASN A 150 30.01 -11.28 7.66
CA ASN A 150 30.57 -10.35 8.66
C ASN A 150 29.76 -9.06 8.73
N ASP A 151 30.04 -8.21 9.72
CA ASP A 151 29.27 -6.99 10.01
C ASP A 151 29.38 -5.88 8.94
N SER A 152 30.30 -5.99 8.00
CA SER A 152 30.53 -4.99 6.95
C SER A 152 30.01 -5.38 5.58
N THR A 153 29.65 -6.66 5.38
CA THR A 153 29.13 -7.18 4.11
C THR A 153 27.61 -7.14 4.11
N LYS A 154 27.02 -6.65 3.04
CA LYS A 154 25.55 -6.66 2.88
C LYS A 154 25.01 -8.10 2.90
N VAL A 155 23.75 -8.25 3.29
CA VAL A 155 23.01 -9.50 3.08
C VAL A 155 22.62 -9.61 1.60
N ASP A 156 22.94 -10.74 0.99
CA ASP A 156 22.49 -11.09 -0.35
C ASP A 156 21.13 -11.81 -0.29
N PHE A 157 20.16 -11.33 -1.07
CA PHE A 157 18.82 -11.90 -1.13
C PHE A 157 18.72 -12.93 -2.25
N TRP A 158 18.70 -14.20 -1.89
CA TRP A 158 18.67 -15.34 -2.84
C TRP A 158 17.25 -15.78 -3.23
N LEU A 159 16.22 -15.26 -2.55
CA LEU A 159 14.85 -15.64 -2.82
C LEU A 159 14.40 -15.09 -4.18
N SER A 160 13.86 -15.96 -5.01
CA SER A 160 13.18 -15.56 -6.24
C SER A 160 11.89 -14.77 -5.92
N GLN A 161 11.44 -13.93 -6.84
CA GLN A 161 10.17 -13.20 -6.66
C GLN A 161 8.98 -14.13 -6.38
N LYS A 162 8.94 -15.28 -7.07
CA LYS A 162 7.89 -16.29 -6.86
C LYS A 162 7.89 -16.83 -5.43
N GLU A 163 9.06 -17.08 -4.86
CA GLU A 163 9.21 -17.51 -3.48
C GLU A 163 8.82 -16.41 -2.50
N ILE A 164 9.27 -15.16 -2.74
CA ILE A 164 8.88 -14.01 -1.93
C ILE A 164 7.35 -13.87 -1.88
N TYR A 165 6.67 -13.93 -3.02
CA TYR A 165 5.21 -13.80 -3.07
C TYR A 165 4.50 -14.95 -2.36
N ARG A 166 4.99 -16.18 -2.49
CA ARG A 166 4.47 -17.33 -1.77
C ARG A 166 4.62 -17.17 -0.26
N ILE A 167 5.83 -16.83 0.21
CA ILE A 167 6.12 -16.66 1.65
C ILE A 167 5.34 -15.48 2.22
N ALA A 168 5.23 -14.34 1.52
CA ALA A 168 4.43 -13.20 1.96
C ALA A 168 2.98 -13.59 2.28
N THR A 169 2.38 -14.50 1.48
CA THR A 169 1.02 -14.96 1.75
C THR A 169 0.90 -15.84 3.00
N GLU A 170 1.99 -16.47 3.45
CA GLU A 170 2.02 -17.29 4.67
C GLU A 170 2.01 -16.44 5.94
N GLY A 171 2.45 -15.18 5.84
CA GLY A 171 2.35 -14.19 6.92
C GLY A 171 0.91 -13.83 7.30
N TYR A 172 -0.06 -14.10 6.43
CA TYR A 172 -1.47 -13.85 6.67
C TYR A 172 -2.27 -15.16 6.83
N PRO A 173 -3.44 -15.16 7.54
CA PRO A 173 -4.01 -14.06 8.33
C PRO A 173 -3.20 -13.75 9.59
N LEU A 174 -3.26 -12.50 10.03
CA LEU A 174 -2.72 -12.07 11.33
C LEU A 174 -3.76 -12.40 12.41
N THR A 175 -3.38 -13.22 13.39
CA THR A 175 -4.24 -13.59 14.51
C THR A 175 -4.08 -12.56 15.63
N ILE A 176 -4.58 -11.34 15.41
CA ILE A 176 -4.54 -10.24 16.37
C ILE A 176 -5.98 -9.76 16.57
N GLN A 177 -6.39 -9.64 17.85
CA GLN A 177 -7.71 -9.12 18.18
C GLN A 177 -7.88 -7.70 17.60
N GLY A 178 -8.95 -7.45 16.88
CA GLY A 178 -9.21 -6.18 16.20
C GLY A 178 -8.81 -6.14 14.71
N ILE A 179 -7.97 -7.08 14.26
CA ILE A 179 -7.67 -7.26 12.83
C ILE A 179 -8.69 -8.25 12.25
N SER A 180 -9.12 -8.00 11.03
CA SER A 180 -10.04 -8.89 10.32
C SER A 180 -9.44 -10.28 10.12
N ASP A 181 -10.17 -11.34 10.50
CA ASP A 181 -9.81 -12.75 10.25
C ASP A 181 -9.87 -13.14 8.75
N PHE A 182 -9.97 -12.16 7.89
CA PHE A 182 -10.02 -12.36 6.45
C PHE A 182 -8.76 -13.11 6.01
N LYS A 183 -8.94 -14.37 5.60
CA LYS A 183 -7.84 -15.19 5.08
C LYS A 183 -7.27 -14.50 3.85
N ALA A 184 -6.00 -14.18 3.92
CA ALA A 184 -5.30 -13.56 2.81
C ALA A 184 -5.53 -14.33 1.52
N ILE A 185 -5.88 -13.60 0.54
CA ILE A 185 -6.08 -14.10 -0.79
C ILE A 185 -4.70 -14.13 -1.46
N LYS A 186 -4.33 -15.31 -1.98
CA LYS A 186 -3.01 -15.56 -2.55
C LYS A 186 -2.88 -15.00 -3.97
N SER A 187 -2.99 -13.68 -4.15
CA SER A 187 -2.93 -13.05 -5.46
C SER A 187 -1.90 -11.91 -5.50
N VAL A 188 -0.66 -12.24 -5.12
CA VAL A 188 0.48 -11.33 -5.31
C VAL A 188 1.11 -11.63 -6.66
N LYS A 189 1.28 -10.62 -7.49
CA LYS A 189 1.76 -10.76 -8.87
C LYS A 189 2.77 -9.67 -9.22
N PRO A 190 3.74 -9.95 -10.10
CA PRO A 190 4.55 -8.89 -10.67
C PRO A 190 3.68 -8.03 -11.61
N SER A 191 3.81 -6.71 -11.50
CA SER A 191 3.17 -5.81 -12.45
C SER A 191 3.82 -5.92 -13.83
N ILE A 192 3.00 -5.97 -14.88
CA ILE A 192 3.43 -5.86 -16.27
C ILE A 192 4.08 -4.48 -16.50
N TYR A 193 3.63 -3.47 -15.76
CA TYR A 193 4.16 -2.10 -15.81
C TYR A 193 5.36 -1.86 -14.89
N SER A 194 6.08 -2.91 -14.44
CA SER A 194 7.20 -2.77 -13.50
C SER A 194 8.21 -1.70 -13.90
N THR A 195 8.56 -1.60 -15.19
CA THR A 195 9.47 -0.54 -15.68
C THR A 195 8.86 0.85 -15.50
N LEU A 196 7.59 1.03 -15.85
CA LEU A 196 6.89 2.30 -15.70
C LEU A 196 6.76 2.68 -14.22
N LEU A 197 6.36 1.73 -13.37
CA LEU A 197 6.27 1.91 -11.92
C LEU A 197 7.60 2.35 -11.33
N THR A 198 8.73 1.79 -11.82
CA THR A 198 10.07 2.18 -11.36
C THR A 198 10.38 3.64 -11.70
N TYR A 199 10.05 4.10 -12.92
CA TYR A 199 10.19 5.51 -13.30
C TYR A 199 9.22 6.45 -12.55
N MET A 200 8.10 5.94 -12.07
CA MET A 200 7.14 6.67 -11.25
C MET A 200 7.51 6.68 -9.76
N GLY A 201 8.52 5.90 -9.34
CA GLY A 201 8.94 5.76 -7.96
C GLY A 201 8.03 4.86 -7.11
N TYR A 202 7.27 3.94 -7.72
CA TYR A 202 6.35 3.04 -7.02
C TYR A 202 6.90 1.61 -6.90
N SER A 203 6.85 1.09 -5.67
CA SER A 203 7.28 -0.28 -5.34
C SER A 203 6.19 -1.32 -5.56
N GLY A 204 4.94 -0.92 -5.53
CA GLY A 204 3.78 -1.77 -5.78
C GLY A 204 2.49 -0.96 -5.76
N TYR A 205 1.37 -1.63 -5.92
CA TYR A 205 0.03 -1.09 -5.73
C TYR A 205 -1.02 -2.18 -5.69
N LEU A 206 -2.12 -1.94 -5.00
CA LEU A 206 -3.30 -2.77 -5.12
C LEU A 206 -4.14 -2.33 -6.32
N ASN A 207 -4.54 -3.26 -7.19
CA ASN A 207 -5.53 -2.98 -8.21
C ASN A 207 -6.96 -3.07 -7.61
N PRO A 208 -7.70 -1.95 -7.48
CA PRO A 208 -8.99 -1.94 -6.80
C PRO A 208 -10.10 -2.67 -7.56
N PHE A 209 -9.97 -2.87 -8.87
CA PHE A 209 -10.97 -3.53 -9.70
C PHE A 209 -10.80 -5.04 -9.78
N THR A 210 -9.60 -5.54 -9.57
CA THR A 210 -9.28 -6.98 -9.65
C THR A 210 -8.88 -7.56 -8.29
N ASN A 211 -8.68 -6.72 -7.28
CA ASN A 211 -8.16 -7.07 -5.96
C ASN A 211 -6.81 -7.81 -6.01
N GLU A 212 -5.99 -7.51 -7.01
CA GLU A 212 -4.65 -8.09 -7.14
C GLU A 212 -3.61 -7.19 -6.47
N ALA A 213 -2.81 -7.77 -5.57
CA ALA A 213 -1.61 -7.12 -5.02
C ALA A 213 -0.50 -7.16 -6.08
N GLN A 214 -0.16 -6.00 -6.60
CA GLN A 214 0.82 -5.84 -7.68
C GLN A 214 2.14 -5.35 -7.10
N VAL A 215 3.20 -6.12 -7.27
CA VAL A 215 4.54 -5.72 -6.84
C VAL A 215 5.37 -5.34 -8.07
N ASN A 216 6.16 -4.31 -7.97
CA ASN A 216 7.09 -3.94 -9.01
C ASN A 216 8.16 -5.03 -9.16
N GLY A 217 8.12 -5.76 -10.29
CA GLY A 217 9.01 -6.89 -10.55
C GLY A 217 10.49 -6.51 -10.76
N LYS A 218 10.84 -5.22 -10.76
CA LYS A 218 12.23 -4.74 -10.79
C LYS A 218 12.82 -4.49 -9.41
N MET A 219 12.01 -4.55 -8.34
CA MET A 219 12.51 -4.33 -6.98
C MET A 219 13.57 -5.34 -6.60
N ILE A 220 14.51 -4.88 -5.76
CA ILE A 220 15.68 -5.64 -5.34
C ILE A 220 15.85 -5.62 -3.83
N GLY A 221 16.65 -6.55 -3.34
CA GLY A 221 17.17 -6.58 -1.98
C GLY A 221 16.09 -6.68 -0.91
N TYR A 222 16.42 -6.12 0.23
CA TYR A 222 15.63 -6.23 1.46
C TYR A 222 14.22 -5.64 1.37
N SER A 223 13.97 -4.69 0.47
CA SER A 223 12.68 -4.00 0.40
C SER A 223 11.55 -4.86 -0.20
N THR A 224 11.87 -5.86 -1.01
CA THR A 224 10.87 -6.66 -1.75
C THR A 224 9.94 -7.48 -0.84
N PRO A 225 10.42 -8.20 0.21
CA PRO A 225 9.54 -8.96 1.10
C PRO A 225 8.54 -8.06 1.86
N SER A 226 9.02 -6.95 2.44
CA SER A 226 8.15 -6.01 3.16
C SER A 226 7.10 -5.37 2.23
N THR A 227 7.49 -5.00 1.00
CA THR A 227 6.54 -4.48 0.01
C THR A 227 5.48 -5.52 -0.35
N ALA A 228 5.85 -6.77 -0.60
CA ALA A 228 4.87 -7.82 -0.90
C ALA A 228 3.85 -8.00 0.25
N CYS A 229 4.30 -7.96 1.49
CA CYS A 229 3.41 -8.01 2.65
C CYS A 229 2.53 -6.75 2.77
N HIS A 230 3.04 -5.57 2.46
CA HIS A 230 2.30 -4.32 2.44
C HIS A 230 1.14 -4.36 1.41
N GLU A 231 1.40 -4.78 0.19
CA GLU A 231 0.36 -4.87 -0.85
C GLU A 231 -0.73 -5.90 -0.49
N ILE A 232 -0.37 -6.96 0.24
CA ILE A 232 -1.38 -7.90 0.78
C ILE A 232 -2.24 -7.23 1.85
N ALA A 233 -1.70 -6.32 2.68
CA ALA A 233 -2.50 -5.58 3.65
C ALA A 233 -3.57 -4.74 2.95
N HIS A 234 -3.24 -4.07 1.85
CA HIS A 234 -4.23 -3.39 1.01
C HIS A 234 -5.28 -4.35 0.44
N GLN A 235 -4.87 -5.55 0.01
CA GLN A 235 -5.78 -6.60 -0.46
C GLN A 235 -6.75 -7.06 0.64
N MET A 236 -6.35 -6.97 1.89
CA MET A 236 -7.21 -7.25 3.05
C MET A 236 -8.14 -6.08 3.44
N GLY A 237 -8.12 -4.97 2.69
CA GLY A 237 -8.95 -3.80 2.93
C GLY A 237 -8.40 -2.81 3.95
N TYR A 238 -7.10 -2.81 4.18
CA TYR A 238 -6.43 -1.75 4.95
C TYR A 238 -5.88 -0.72 3.97
N ALA A 239 -6.61 0.38 3.82
CA ALA A 239 -6.35 1.37 2.78
C ALA A 239 -5.38 2.47 3.21
N ALA A 240 -5.21 2.69 4.52
CA ALA A 240 -4.26 3.66 5.04
C ALA A 240 -2.82 3.13 4.93
N GLU A 241 -1.90 3.96 4.46
CA GLU A 241 -0.52 3.54 4.16
C GLU A 241 0.24 3.12 5.42
N GLU A 242 0.09 3.85 6.52
CA GLU A 242 0.68 3.50 7.80
C GLU A 242 0.13 2.18 8.35
N GLU A 243 -1.15 1.89 8.12
CA GLU A 243 -1.76 0.63 8.53
C GLU A 243 -1.24 -0.54 7.70
N ALA A 244 -1.14 -0.35 6.36
CA ALA A 244 -0.59 -1.35 5.46
C ALA A 244 0.89 -1.61 5.76
N ASN A 245 1.67 -0.58 6.07
CA ASN A 245 3.06 -0.69 6.52
C ASN A 245 3.18 -1.51 7.82
N TYR A 246 2.36 -1.22 8.82
CA TYR A 246 2.37 -1.93 10.10
C TYR A 246 1.96 -3.40 9.95
N LEU A 247 0.88 -3.67 9.23
CA LEU A 247 0.42 -5.03 8.98
C LEU A 247 1.40 -5.81 8.12
N GLY A 248 2.03 -5.16 7.14
CA GLY A 248 3.10 -5.73 6.33
C GLY A 248 4.32 -6.13 7.17
N TYR A 249 4.73 -5.27 8.13
CA TYR A 249 5.76 -5.59 9.12
C TYR A 249 5.39 -6.84 9.93
N LEU A 250 4.19 -6.86 10.53
CA LEU A 250 3.74 -7.99 11.34
C LEU A 250 3.64 -9.29 10.54
N ALA A 251 3.16 -9.22 9.30
CA ALA A 251 3.07 -10.37 8.42
C ALA A 251 4.44 -10.91 8.04
N ALA A 252 5.40 -10.05 7.72
CA ALA A 252 6.77 -10.45 7.43
C ALA A 252 7.40 -11.17 8.62
N LYS A 253 7.24 -10.63 9.84
CA LYS A 253 7.71 -11.27 11.09
C LYS A 253 7.06 -12.63 11.32
N LYS A 254 5.78 -12.79 11.02
CA LYS A 254 5.03 -14.03 11.23
C LYS A 254 5.49 -15.18 10.31
N THR A 255 6.07 -14.88 9.15
CA THR A 255 6.55 -15.93 8.22
C THR A 255 7.64 -16.81 8.82
N LYS A 256 8.35 -16.33 9.85
CA LYS A 256 9.54 -16.97 10.45
C LYS A 256 10.67 -17.23 9.45
N ASN A 257 10.62 -16.60 8.29
CA ASN A 257 11.68 -16.66 7.30
C ASN A 257 12.72 -15.59 7.63
N PRO A 258 14.01 -15.90 7.76
CA PRO A 258 15.03 -14.97 8.23
C PRO A 258 15.21 -13.76 7.28
N TYR A 259 14.99 -13.91 5.97
CA TYR A 259 15.04 -12.79 5.03
C TYR A 259 13.83 -11.84 5.18
N PHE A 260 12.65 -12.38 5.51
CA PHE A 260 11.47 -11.57 5.80
C PHE A 260 11.60 -10.86 7.14
N ASP A 261 12.12 -11.54 8.16
CA ASP A 261 12.44 -10.93 9.46
C ASP A 261 13.41 -9.77 9.28
N TYR A 262 14.49 -9.99 8.52
CA TYR A 262 15.48 -8.96 8.24
C TYR A 262 14.89 -7.80 7.45
N SER A 263 14.09 -8.08 6.43
CA SER A 263 13.37 -7.06 5.65
C SER A 263 12.48 -6.19 6.55
N ALA A 264 11.74 -6.80 7.47
CA ALA A 264 10.87 -6.09 8.41
C ALA A 264 11.67 -5.20 9.38
N GLU A 265 12.77 -5.74 9.98
CA GLU A 265 13.59 -4.95 10.90
C GLU A 265 14.30 -3.80 10.17
N LEU A 266 14.80 -4.00 8.96
CA LEU A 266 15.39 -2.91 8.18
C LEU A 266 14.35 -1.84 7.79
N PHE A 267 13.14 -2.27 7.46
CA PHE A 267 12.04 -1.35 7.22
C PHE A 267 11.78 -0.48 8.46
N ALA A 268 11.61 -1.09 9.64
CA ALA A 268 11.37 -0.37 10.89
C ALA A 268 12.57 0.52 11.28
N LEU A 269 13.79 -0.01 11.20
CA LEU A 269 15.03 0.70 11.55
C LEU A 269 15.21 1.99 10.75
N ARG A 270 14.89 1.96 9.44
CA ARG A 270 14.97 3.15 8.61
C ARG A 270 14.04 4.26 9.12
N TYR A 271 12.80 3.92 9.48
CA TYR A 271 11.85 4.89 10.03
C TYR A 271 12.30 5.40 11.39
N PHE A 272 12.73 4.52 12.28
CA PHE A 272 13.21 4.92 13.62
C PHE A 272 14.43 5.85 13.54
N LEU A 273 15.44 5.52 12.74
CA LEU A 273 16.62 6.38 12.59
C LEU A 273 16.29 7.74 12.00
N ASN A 274 15.39 7.79 11.01
CA ASN A 274 14.93 9.05 10.45
C ASN A 274 14.20 9.91 11.50
N GLU A 275 13.35 9.29 12.34
CA GLU A 275 12.62 9.98 13.39
C GLU A 275 13.53 10.46 14.51
N VAL A 276 14.49 9.63 14.94
CA VAL A 276 15.52 10.03 15.93
C VAL A 276 16.33 11.22 15.43
N ALA A 277 16.69 11.26 14.15
CA ALA A 277 17.40 12.40 13.57
C ALA A 277 16.63 13.73 13.68
N VAL A 278 15.29 13.66 13.76
CA VAL A 278 14.41 14.83 13.87
C VAL A 278 14.09 15.16 15.32
N VAL A 279 13.73 14.16 16.13
CA VAL A 279 13.19 14.33 17.49
C VAL A 279 14.32 14.41 18.53
N ALA A 280 15.39 13.61 18.37
CA ALA A 280 16.50 13.49 19.30
C ALA A 280 17.86 13.52 18.56
N PRO A 281 18.22 14.60 17.87
CA PRO A 281 19.40 14.68 17.01
C PRO A 281 20.72 14.47 17.78
N THR A 282 20.76 14.75 19.07
CA THR A 282 21.94 14.51 19.93
C THR A 282 22.24 13.03 20.13
N GLU A 283 21.21 12.18 20.11
CA GLU A 283 21.32 10.72 20.32
C GLU A 283 21.57 9.97 19.01
N TYR A 284 21.34 10.65 17.86
CA TYR A 284 21.38 10.01 16.56
C TYR A 284 22.71 9.33 16.25
N GLU A 285 23.84 10.04 16.43
CA GLU A 285 25.16 9.49 16.11
C GLU A 285 25.53 8.30 16.98
N ALA A 286 25.14 8.32 18.26
CA ALA A 286 25.36 7.22 19.18
C ALA A 286 24.59 5.97 18.77
N LEU A 287 23.35 6.08 18.32
CA LEU A 287 22.55 4.98 17.83
C LEU A 287 22.98 4.51 16.44
N HIS A 288 23.22 5.45 15.52
CA HIS A 288 23.63 5.16 14.15
C HIS A 288 24.95 4.38 14.10
N SER A 289 25.92 4.72 14.95
CA SER A 289 27.23 4.04 15.02
C SER A 289 27.16 2.57 15.48
N GLN A 290 26.06 2.16 16.14
CA GLN A 290 25.86 0.78 16.60
C GLN A 290 25.31 -0.14 15.50
N VAL A 291 24.80 0.42 14.40
CA VAL A 291 24.26 -0.37 13.29
C VAL A 291 25.39 -0.97 12.47
N HIS A 292 25.30 -2.25 12.15
CA HIS A 292 26.28 -2.93 11.30
C HIS A 292 26.43 -2.24 9.94
N LYS A 293 27.65 -2.04 9.47
CA LYS A 293 27.95 -1.36 8.20
C LYS A 293 27.29 -2.06 7.01
N GLY A 294 27.19 -3.38 7.02
CA GLY A 294 26.52 -4.16 5.97
C GLY A 294 25.02 -3.84 5.83
N ILE A 295 24.33 -3.41 6.90
CA ILE A 295 22.95 -2.92 6.84
C ILE A 295 22.89 -1.64 6.00
N PHE A 296 23.83 -0.71 6.20
CA PHE A 296 23.90 0.49 5.38
C PHE A 296 24.26 0.20 3.92
N GLU A 297 25.03 -0.83 3.64
CA GLU A 297 25.28 -1.29 2.26
C GLU A 297 23.99 -1.85 1.62
N ASN A 298 23.12 -2.54 2.37
CA ASN A 298 21.79 -2.92 1.87
C ASN A 298 20.90 -1.69 1.58
N TYR A 299 20.90 -0.68 2.45
CA TYR A 299 20.16 0.58 2.18
C TYR A 299 20.71 1.31 0.96
N LYS A 300 22.04 1.35 0.81
CA LYS A 300 22.73 1.96 -0.33
C LYS A 300 22.41 1.25 -1.63
N GLU A 301 22.38 -0.07 -1.65
CA GLU A 301 22.01 -0.89 -2.82
C GLU A 301 20.62 -0.50 -3.34
N VAL A 302 19.60 -0.46 -2.47
CA VAL A 302 18.25 -0.09 -2.84
C VAL A 302 18.17 1.40 -3.25
N ARG A 303 18.87 2.29 -2.56
CA ARG A 303 18.95 3.71 -2.93
C ARG A 303 19.58 3.92 -4.30
N LEU A 304 20.67 3.21 -4.61
CA LEU A 304 21.34 3.30 -5.92
C LEU A 304 20.45 2.74 -7.03
N PHE A 305 19.70 1.66 -6.75
CA PHE A 305 18.70 1.15 -7.68
C PHE A 305 17.69 2.24 -8.06
N TRP A 306 17.03 2.87 -7.09
CA TRP A 306 16.04 3.91 -7.35
C TRP A 306 16.65 5.13 -8.04
N LYS A 307 17.85 5.54 -7.67
CA LYS A 307 18.57 6.68 -8.27
C LYS A 307 18.75 6.55 -9.78
N GLN A 308 18.88 5.34 -10.32
CA GLN A 308 19.02 5.09 -11.77
C GLN A 308 17.75 5.46 -12.56
N TYR A 309 16.60 5.57 -11.88
CA TYR A 309 15.30 5.83 -12.49
C TYR A 309 14.75 7.21 -12.14
N GLU A 310 15.48 8.01 -11.36
CA GLU A 310 15.10 9.39 -11.07
C GLU A 310 14.90 10.19 -12.36
N ASN A 311 13.78 10.91 -12.44
CA ASN A 311 13.44 11.67 -13.64
C ASN A 311 12.54 12.88 -13.30
N LYS A 312 12.39 13.82 -14.24
CA LYS A 312 11.62 15.04 -14.06
C LYS A 312 10.10 14.83 -13.91
N ALA A 313 9.58 13.69 -14.30
CA ALA A 313 8.14 13.40 -14.21
C ALA A 313 7.76 12.77 -12.85
N GLU A 314 8.69 12.16 -12.13
CA GLU A 314 8.44 11.51 -10.83
C GLU A 314 7.77 12.45 -9.81
N PRO A 315 8.18 13.73 -9.63
CA PRO A 315 7.51 14.65 -8.72
C PRO A 315 6.03 14.88 -9.06
N VAL A 316 5.66 14.85 -10.36
CA VAL A 316 4.27 15.01 -10.80
C VAL A 316 3.43 13.80 -10.39
N PHE A 317 3.97 12.59 -10.54
CA PHE A 317 3.30 11.36 -10.07
C PHE A 317 3.12 11.36 -8.56
N LYS A 318 4.16 11.73 -7.79
CA LYS A 318 4.10 11.85 -6.33
C LYS A 318 3.07 12.88 -5.88
N ALA A 319 3.02 14.05 -6.51
CA ALA A 319 2.03 15.09 -6.19
C ALA A 319 0.60 14.63 -6.52
N SER A 320 0.41 13.91 -7.63
CA SER A 320 -0.89 13.35 -8.00
C SER A 320 -1.36 12.29 -7.01
N TYR A 321 -0.45 11.44 -6.55
CA TYR A 321 -0.75 10.44 -5.54
C TYR A 321 -1.03 11.05 -4.16
N ASP A 322 -0.27 12.06 -3.76
CA ASP A 322 -0.50 12.83 -2.54
C ASP A 322 -1.91 13.45 -2.53
N ALA A 323 -2.31 14.07 -3.64
CA ALA A 323 -3.65 14.63 -3.80
C ALA A 323 -4.74 13.54 -3.71
N PHE A 324 -4.49 12.37 -4.30
CA PHE A 324 -5.41 11.22 -4.22
C PHE A 324 -5.56 10.72 -2.78
N LEU A 325 -4.47 10.56 -2.03
CA LEU A 325 -4.49 10.15 -0.63
C LEU A 325 -5.29 11.16 0.24
N LYS A 326 -5.01 12.46 0.08
CA LYS A 326 -5.72 13.54 0.80
C LYS A 326 -7.22 13.55 0.49
N ALA A 327 -7.61 13.33 -0.76
CA ALA A 327 -9.03 13.22 -1.15
C ALA A 327 -9.73 12.03 -0.47
N ASN A 328 -8.98 10.98 -0.12
CA ASN A 328 -9.45 9.76 0.53
C ASN A 328 -9.17 9.72 2.06
N LYS A 329 -9.21 10.86 2.72
CA LYS A 329 -9.04 11.03 4.18
C LYS A 329 -7.63 10.76 4.73
N GLN A 330 -6.62 10.51 3.89
CA GLN A 330 -5.23 10.46 4.33
C GLN A 330 -4.68 11.89 4.42
N LYS A 331 -4.96 12.59 5.53
CA LYS A 331 -4.68 14.04 5.67
C LYS A 331 -3.21 14.41 5.44
N GLN A 332 -2.29 13.52 5.81
CA GLN A 332 -0.85 13.70 5.63
C GLN A 332 -0.39 13.41 4.18
N GLY A 333 -1.29 12.90 3.33
CA GLY A 333 -0.92 12.52 1.97
C GLY A 333 0.20 11.47 1.96
N ILE A 334 1.24 11.71 1.19
CA ILE A 334 2.38 10.80 1.08
C ILE A 334 3.16 10.66 2.42
N ASN A 335 3.11 11.67 3.29
CA ASN A 335 3.76 11.61 4.60
C ASN A 335 3.00 10.69 5.59
N SER A 336 1.83 10.15 5.23
CA SER A 336 1.13 9.14 6.05
C SER A 336 1.95 7.86 6.22
N TYR A 337 2.87 7.56 5.31
CA TYR A 337 3.79 6.43 5.44
C TYR A 337 4.64 6.50 6.72
N ASP A 338 5.05 7.69 7.14
CA ASP A 338 5.90 7.91 8.32
C ASP A 338 5.12 7.73 9.63
N LEU A 339 3.78 7.83 9.61
CA LEU A 339 2.93 7.60 10.79
C LEU A 339 2.98 6.14 11.31
N VAL A 340 3.56 5.23 10.57
CA VAL A 340 3.80 3.84 11.00
C VAL A 340 4.62 3.75 12.28
N ILE A 341 5.48 4.75 12.56
CA ILE A 341 6.31 4.81 13.76
C ILE A 341 5.46 4.71 15.02
N GLY A 342 4.35 5.46 15.08
CA GLY A 342 3.43 5.41 16.22
C GLY A 342 2.77 4.05 16.45
N LEU A 343 2.65 3.22 15.41
CA LEU A 343 2.16 1.84 15.55
C LEU A 343 3.28 0.86 15.90
N LEU A 344 4.52 1.11 15.44
CA LEU A 344 5.65 0.24 15.70
C LEU A 344 6.22 0.39 17.12
N ILE A 345 6.33 1.62 17.65
CA ILE A 345 6.91 1.88 18.98
C ILE A 345 6.27 1.03 20.08
N PRO A 346 4.92 0.93 20.21
CA PRO A 346 4.31 0.05 21.20
C PRO A 346 4.72 -1.42 21.03
N HIS A 347 4.90 -1.87 19.78
CA HIS A 347 5.32 -3.26 19.49
C HIS A 347 6.75 -3.57 19.97
N TYR A 348 7.63 -2.59 20.03
CA TYR A 348 9.00 -2.76 20.52
C TYR A 348 9.14 -2.55 22.03
N ASN A 349 8.23 -1.84 22.67
CA ASN A 349 8.28 -1.52 24.09
C ASN A 349 7.60 -2.55 25.02
N HIS A 350 7.00 -3.58 24.43
CA HIS A 350 6.50 -4.77 25.11
C HIS A 350 7.51 -5.92 24.94
#